data_a4b70374131e033a89ca96f599eb619f
#
_entry.id   a4b70374131e033a89ca96f599eb619f
#
_cell.length_a   1.000
_cell.length_b   1.000
_cell.length_c   1.000
_cell.angle_alpha   90.00
_cell.angle_beta   90.00
_cell.angle_gamma   90.00
#
_symmetry.space_group_name_H-M   'P 1'
#
loop_
_entity.id
_entity.type
_entity.pdbx_description
1 polymer ?
#
loop_
_entity_poly.entity_id
_entity_poly.type
_entity_poly.pdbx_seq_one_letter_code
_entity_poly.pdbx_strand_id
1 'polypeptide(L)'
;SSEAQVPVLRVPRGQGIIGAAIESGDIIFVPNVHADERHFKDAEPITGITTTSLIAVPLITQAVQLGQELGSAQPQIIGGLEAINRVDGYFTTEDADLLQTLAKQAATVFQIAKLYGDANELFLDTIQAMVASIDAKDPYTNGHSQRVSEFSVAIGKQMKLSPEIIHQLRIGALLHDIGKIGIPDTILSKPGHLTEDEINTMKQHPAIGANIMQNVRLLRNEIPALAEHHEHIDGTGYPNHLTGDQISLFGSIVAVSDVFDALTSDRPYRAALDVEEVLNKMQKDSGSHFDDACVQALIKAYLAGEIKTQKDRAA
;
A
#
# COMPACT_ATOMS: atom_id res chain seq x y z
N SER A 1 8.87 27.74 -17.37
CA SER A 1 9.43 26.63 -18.15
C SER A 1 8.42 25.50 -18.17
N SER A 2 7.82 25.25 -19.35
CA SER A 2 6.94 24.12 -19.58
C SER A 2 7.74 22.85 -19.44
N GLU A 3 7.37 21.98 -18.51
CA GLU A 3 7.83 20.59 -18.47
C GLU A 3 7.37 19.93 -19.78
N ALA A 4 8.30 19.74 -20.70
CA ALA A 4 8.04 18.95 -21.89
C ALA A 4 7.84 17.50 -21.42
N GLN A 5 6.61 17.00 -21.45
CA GLN A 5 6.34 15.57 -21.26
C GLN A 5 7.06 14.81 -22.36
N VAL A 6 8.14 14.11 -22.01
CA VAL A 6 8.82 13.20 -22.94
C VAL A 6 7.88 12.03 -23.18
N PRO A 7 7.47 11.77 -24.44
CA PRO A 7 6.57 10.68 -24.75
C PRO A 7 7.23 9.34 -24.40
N VAL A 8 6.47 8.45 -23.73
CA VAL A 8 6.93 7.10 -23.43
C VAL A 8 6.85 6.26 -24.70
N LEU A 9 8.01 5.90 -25.26
CA LEU A 9 8.12 5.01 -26.39
C LEU A 9 8.30 3.55 -25.91
N ARG A 10 7.51 2.63 -26.44
CA ARG A 10 7.67 1.20 -26.21
C ARG A 10 8.40 0.57 -27.37
N VAL A 11 9.63 0.11 -27.12
CA VAL A 11 10.46 -0.60 -28.10
C VAL A 11 10.47 -2.08 -27.74
N PRO A 12 10.24 -3.01 -28.68
CA PRO A 12 10.36 -4.42 -28.43
C PRO A 12 11.78 -4.80 -27.97
N ARG A 13 11.87 -5.82 -27.11
CA ARG A 13 13.16 -6.27 -26.58
C ARG A 13 14.09 -6.68 -27.72
N GLY A 14 15.36 -6.29 -27.61
CA GLY A 14 16.40 -6.57 -28.63
C GLY A 14 16.36 -5.65 -29.85
N GLN A 15 15.39 -4.75 -29.97
CA GLN A 15 15.34 -3.81 -31.09
C GLN A 15 16.02 -2.48 -30.77
N GLY A 16 16.54 -1.85 -31.79
CA GLY A 16 17.29 -0.62 -31.70
C GLY A 16 18.74 -0.83 -31.24
N ILE A 17 19.51 0.24 -31.27
CA ILE A 17 20.92 0.23 -30.84
C ILE A 17 21.01 0.00 -29.34
N ILE A 18 20.08 0.58 -28.58
CA ILE A 18 19.97 0.33 -27.12
C ILE A 18 19.66 -1.14 -26.83
N GLY A 19 18.79 -1.77 -27.62
CA GLY A 19 18.49 -3.21 -27.48
C GLY A 19 19.74 -4.06 -27.70
N ALA A 20 20.54 -3.75 -28.70
CA ALA A 20 21.81 -4.43 -28.95
C ALA A 20 22.82 -4.23 -27.80
N ALA A 21 22.94 -3.02 -27.23
CA ALA A 21 23.79 -2.75 -26.07
C ALA A 21 23.34 -3.52 -24.82
N ILE A 22 22.02 -3.65 -24.61
CA ILE A 22 21.45 -4.44 -23.51
C ILE A 22 21.74 -5.94 -23.70
N GLU A 23 21.66 -6.46 -24.92
CA GLU A 23 21.88 -7.88 -25.20
C GLU A 23 23.37 -8.27 -25.14
N SER A 24 24.26 -7.42 -25.69
CA SER A 24 25.70 -7.69 -25.68
C SER A 24 26.39 -7.39 -24.36
N GLY A 25 25.84 -6.41 -23.59
CA GLY A 25 26.50 -5.86 -22.43
C GLY A 25 27.62 -4.86 -22.74
N ASP A 26 27.80 -4.51 -24.04
CA ASP A 26 28.86 -3.64 -24.52
C ASP A 26 28.39 -2.22 -24.77
N ILE A 27 29.34 -1.29 -24.75
CA ILE A 27 29.12 0.09 -25.19
C ILE A 27 29.11 0.12 -26.70
N ILE A 28 28.07 0.71 -27.30
CA ILE A 28 27.95 0.79 -28.75
C ILE A 28 28.03 2.27 -29.18
N PHE A 29 28.98 2.53 -30.10
CA PHE A 29 29.14 3.82 -30.75
C PHE A 29 28.54 3.77 -32.16
N VAL A 30 27.67 4.69 -32.52
CA VAL A 30 27.13 4.81 -33.87
C VAL A 30 27.31 6.24 -34.36
N PRO A 31 28.33 6.49 -35.18
CA PRO A 31 28.61 7.84 -35.69
C PRO A 31 27.58 8.31 -36.73
N ASN A 32 26.91 7.38 -37.42
CA ASN A 32 25.84 7.64 -38.36
C ASN A 32 24.74 6.58 -38.23
N VAL A 33 23.66 6.90 -37.55
CA VAL A 33 22.57 5.96 -37.29
C VAL A 33 21.83 5.53 -38.56
N HIS A 34 21.81 6.37 -39.61
CA HIS A 34 21.14 6.02 -40.85
C HIS A 34 21.86 4.92 -41.67
N ALA A 35 23.13 4.71 -41.36
CA ALA A 35 23.93 3.62 -41.93
C ALA A 35 23.92 2.32 -41.07
N ASP A 36 23.30 2.34 -39.90
CA ASP A 36 23.23 1.19 -39.00
C ASP A 36 21.86 0.50 -39.12
N GLU A 37 21.87 -0.77 -39.49
CA GLU A 37 20.64 -1.56 -39.68
C GLU A 37 19.82 -1.73 -38.39
N ARG A 38 20.45 -1.57 -37.22
CA ARG A 38 19.79 -1.66 -35.91
C ARG A 38 18.99 -0.40 -35.56
N HIS A 39 19.11 0.69 -36.34
CA HIS A 39 18.43 1.94 -36.06
C HIS A 39 16.91 1.78 -36.04
N PHE A 40 16.27 2.09 -34.90
CA PHE A 40 14.82 2.03 -34.73
C PHE A 40 14.16 3.33 -35.21
N LYS A 41 13.85 3.40 -36.49
CA LYS A 41 13.35 4.60 -37.17
C LYS A 41 11.98 5.07 -36.67
N ASP A 42 11.18 4.17 -36.13
CA ASP A 42 9.84 4.47 -35.62
C ASP A 42 9.84 5.37 -34.36
N ALA A 43 11.01 5.57 -33.74
CA ALA A 43 11.16 6.48 -32.61
C ALA A 43 11.09 7.96 -33.02
N GLU A 44 11.62 8.32 -34.16
CA GLU A 44 11.73 9.72 -34.62
C GLU A 44 10.39 10.44 -34.75
N PRO A 45 9.33 9.85 -35.39
CA PRO A 45 8.03 10.46 -35.44
C PRO A 45 7.36 10.70 -34.11
N ILE A 46 7.68 9.85 -33.10
CA ILE A 46 7.07 9.90 -31.77
C ILE A 46 7.78 10.93 -30.91
N THR A 47 9.10 10.95 -30.97
CA THR A 47 9.94 11.86 -30.14
C THR A 47 10.08 13.24 -30.77
N GLY A 48 9.86 13.38 -32.09
CA GLY A 48 10.15 14.59 -32.83
C GLY A 48 11.65 14.92 -33.00
N ILE A 49 12.53 13.96 -32.62
CA ILE A 49 13.98 14.12 -32.64
C ILE A 49 14.54 13.28 -33.79
N THR A 50 15.17 13.91 -34.77
CA THR A 50 15.95 13.18 -35.79
C THR A 50 17.32 12.82 -35.18
N THR A 51 17.62 11.54 -35.19
CA THR A 51 18.87 11.02 -34.61
C THR A 51 19.91 10.89 -35.72
N THR A 52 21.09 11.48 -35.53
CA THR A 52 22.21 11.43 -36.47
C THR A 52 23.37 10.59 -35.97
N SER A 53 23.71 10.74 -34.70
CA SER A 53 24.78 9.97 -34.02
C SER A 53 24.29 9.52 -32.65
N LEU A 54 24.85 8.41 -32.15
CA LEU A 54 24.38 7.82 -30.91
C LEU A 54 25.52 7.08 -30.21
N ILE A 55 25.50 7.09 -28.88
CA ILE A 55 26.21 6.18 -28.01
C ILE A 55 25.22 5.51 -27.06
N ALA A 56 25.27 4.18 -26.94
CA ALA A 56 24.46 3.41 -26.01
C ALA A 56 25.34 2.65 -25.02
N VAL A 57 24.98 2.69 -23.75
CA VAL A 57 25.65 1.96 -22.67
C VAL A 57 24.64 1.14 -21.87
N PRO A 58 24.98 -0.10 -21.45
CA PRO A 58 24.09 -0.90 -20.63
C PRO A 58 24.03 -0.39 -19.18
N LEU A 59 22.86 -0.47 -18.57
CA LEU A 59 22.63 -0.25 -17.14
C LEU A 59 22.89 -1.59 -16.42
N ILE A 60 24.05 -1.72 -15.78
CA ILE A 60 24.47 -2.95 -15.11
C ILE A 60 24.37 -2.75 -13.60
N THR A 61 23.64 -3.63 -12.92
CA THR A 61 23.58 -3.71 -11.46
C THR A 61 24.23 -5.00 -10.96
N GLN A 62 24.60 -5.05 -9.70
CA GLN A 62 24.85 -6.31 -9.01
C GLN A 62 23.52 -6.80 -8.46
N ALA A 63 22.98 -7.87 -9.02
CA ALA A 63 21.71 -8.44 -8.56
C ALA A 63 21.86 -8.95 -7.13
N VAL A 64 21.34 -8.19 -6.18
CA VAL A 64 21.13 -8.67 -4.81
C VAL A 64 19.69 -9.18 -4.75
N GLN A 65 19.49 -10.49 -4.63
CA GLN A 65 18.18 -11.06 -4.32
C GLN A 65 18.04 -11.18 -2.80
N LEU A 66 16.86 -10.84 -2.27
CA LEU A 66 16.53 -11.06 -0.86
C LEU A 66 16.79 -12.53 -0.50
N GLY A 67 17.67 -12.77 0.48
CA GLY A 67 18.03 -14.13 0.94
C GLY A 67 19.29 -14.73 0.31
N GLN A 68 19.98 -14.05 -0.61
CA GLN A 68 21.30 -14.47 -1.10
C GLN A 68 22.43 -13.89 -0.22
N GLU A 69 23.50 -14.69 -0.03
CA GLU A 69 24.70 -14.21 0.66
C GLU A 69 25.32 -13.01 -0.07
N LEU A 70 25.72 -11.98 0.69
CA LEU A 70 26.46 -10.85 0.16
C LEU A 70 27.75 -11.37 -0.51
N GLY A 71 27.83 -11.26 -1.84
CA GLY A 71 28.99 -11.68 -2.63
C GLY A 71 28.69 -12.70 -3.74
N SER A 72 27.49 -13.29 -3.78
CA SER A 72 27.08 -14.20 -4.88
C SER A 72 26.30 -13.49 -6.00
N ALA A 73 26.18 -12.16 -5.92
CA ALA A 73 25.42 -11.36 -6.88
C ALA A 73 26.09 -11.37 -8.26
N GLN A 74 25.40 -11.93 -9.25
CA GLN A 74 25.80 -11.85 -10.65
C GLN A 74 25.44 -10.49 -11.24
N PRO A 75 26.29 -9.87 -12.09
CA PRO A 75 25.92 -8.67 -12.81
C PRO A 75 24.66 -8.91 -13.64
N GLN A 76 23.68 -8.02 -13.51
CA GLN A 76 22.44 -8.07 -14.28
C GLN A 76 22.27 -6.78 -15.07
N ILE A 77 21.96 -6.89 -16.35
CA ILE A 77 21.62 -5.74 -17.17
C ILE A 77 20.12 -5.49 -17.01
N ILE A 78 19.79 -4.32 -16.48
CA ILE A 78 18.40 -3.90 -16.19
C ILE A 78 17.83 -2.93 -17.21
N GLY A 79 18.66 -2.44 -18.12
CA GLY A 79 18.29 -1.46 -19.15
C GLY A 79 19.49 -0.91 -19.84
N GLY A 80 19.34 0.21 -20.53
CA GLY A 80 20.41 0.94 -21.18
C GLY A 80 20.18 2.45 -21.13
N LEU A 81 21.23 3.22 -21.34
CA LEU A 81 21.23 4.66 -21.45
C LEU A 81 21.80 5.07 -22.80
N GLU A 82 21.12 5.99 -23.51
CA GLU A 82 21.59 6.52 -24.77
C GLU A 82 21.86 8.02 -24.66
N ALA A 83 22.94 8.48 -25.31
CA ALA A 83 23.11 9.87 -25.68
C ALA A 83 23.08 9.99 -27.20
N ILE A 84 22.32 10.96 -27.69
CA ILE A 84 22.09 11.17 -29.13
C ILE A 84 22.58 12.54 -29.56
N ASN A 85 22.98 12.66 -30.85
CA ASN A 85 23.25 13.93 -31.51
C ASN A 85 24.33 14.77 -30.82
N ARG A 86 25.57 14.29 -30.77
CA ARG A 86 26.68 15.11 -30.30
C ARG A 86 26.78 16.39 -31.14
N VAL A 87 26.93 17.54 -30.48
CA VAL A 87 26.93 18.87 -31.14
C VAL A 87 28.19 19.05 -32.02
N ASP A 88 29.35 18.59 -31.51
CA ASP A 88 30.63 18.74 -32.22
C ASP A 88 31.28 17.36 -32.46
N GLY A 89 31.33 16.95 -33.72
CA GLY A 89 32.01 15.71 -34.14
C GLY A 89 31.29 14.42 -33.74
N TYR A 90 32.05 13.40 -33.36
CA TYR A 90 31.53 12.09 -32.97
C TYR A 90 31.72 11.83 -31.49
N PHE A 91 30.92 10.95 -30.91
CA PHE A 91 31.10 10.48 -29.54
C PHE A 91 32.49 9.84 -29.36
N THR A 92 33.15 10.17 -28.26
CA THR A 92 34.49 9.72 -27.91
C THR A 92 34.48 8.73 -26.77
N THR A 93 35.64 8.13 -26.48
CA THR A 93 35.82 7.28 -25.29
C THR A 93 35.57 8.02 -23.98
N GLU A 94 35.92 9.34 -23.92
CA GLU A 94 35.63 10.17 -22.77
C GLU A 94 34.12 10.37 -22.54
N ASP A 95 33.35 10.54 -23.62
CA ASP A 95 31.89 10.60 -23.57
C ASP A 95 31.32 9.27 -23.07
N ALA A 96 31.91 8.13 -23.49
CA ALA A 96 31.53 6.82 -23.03
C ALA A 96 31.78 6.63 -21.54
N ASP A 97 32.93 7.03 -21.03
CA ASP A 97 33.29 6.94 -19.62
C ASP A 97 32.32 7.76 -18.74
N LEU A 98 31.99 8.98 -19.21
CA LEU A 98 30.99 9.82 -18.55
C LEU A 98 29.61 9.15 -18.53
N LEU A 99 29.15 8.68 -19.72
CA LEU A 99 27.82 8.06 -19.84
C LEU A 99 27.75 6.76 -19.03
N GLN A 100 28.83 5.97 -19.00
CA GLN A 100 28.93 4.76 -18.20
C GLN A 100 28.86 5.05 -16.71
N THR A 101 29.47 6.17 -16.27
CA THR A 101 29.38 6.60 -14.87
C THR A 101 27.95 6.97 -14.50
N LEU A 102 27.25 7.71 -15.36
CA LEU A 102 25.84 8.04 -15.18
C LEU A 102 24.96 6.77 -15.21
N ALA A 103 25.25 5.83 -16.12
CA ALA A 103 24.55 4.56 -16.20
C ALA A 103 24.68 3.74 -14.92
N LYS A 104 25.87 3.68 -14.30
CA LYS A 104 26.10 3.01 -13.00
C LYS A 104 25.30 3.67 -11.88
N GLN A 105 25.27 5.01 -11.84
CA GLN A 105 24.47 5.74 -10.84
C GLN A 105 22.97 5.49 -11.04
N ALA A 106 22.47 5.60 -12.27
CA ALA A 106 21.08 5.33 -12.59
C ALA A 106 20.69 3.88 -12.24
N ALA A 107 21.52 2.90 -12.60
CA ALA A 107 21.31 1.50 -12.25
C ALA A 107 21.20 1.28 -10.73
N THR A 108 22.06 1.95 -9.96
CA THR A 108 22.01 1.89 -8.48
C THR A 108 20.71 2.47 -7.94
N VAL A 109 20.27 3.62 -8.44
CA VAL A 109 19.01 4.26 -8.01
C VAL A 109 17.80 3.36 -8.34
N PHE A 110 17.75 2.79 -9.54
CA PHE A 110 16.69 1.85 -9.93
C PHE A 110 16.69 0.60 -9.05
N GLN A 111 17.86 0.07 -8.72
CA GLN A 111 17.97 -1.09 -7.85
C GLN A 111 17.48 -0.79 -6.44
N ILE A 112 17.85 0.36 -5.87
CA ILE A 112 17.36 0.80 -4.55
C ILE A 112 15.84 0.97 -4.57
N ALA A 113 15.29 1.62 -5.60
CA ALA A 113 13.86 1.81 -5.74
C ALA A 113 13.11 0.48 -5.83
N LYS A 114 13.65 -0.48 -6.60
CA LYS A 114 13.09 -1.83 -6.70
C LYS A 114 13.12 -2.56 -5.36
N LEU A 115 14.28 -2.59 -4.69
CA LEU A 115 14.41 -3.24 -3.37
C LEU A 115 13.47 -2.64 -2.32
N TYR A 116 13.27 -1.33 -2.37
CA TYR A 116 12.31 -0.65 -1.50
C TYR A 116 10.87 -1.09 -1.80
N GLY A 117 10.52 -1.21 -3.09
CA GLY A 117 9.23 -1.73 -3.52
C GLY A 117 9.00 -3.17 -3.06
N ASP A 118 9.96 -4.05 -3.31
CA ASP A 118 9.90 -5.47 -2.92
C ASP A 118 9.78 -5.63 -1.38
N ALA A 119 10.53 -4.82 -0.62
CA ALA A 119 10.46 -4.83 0.84
C ALA A 119 9.08 -4.35 1.37
N ASN A 120 8.52 -3.33 0.74
CA ASN A 120 7.19 -2.83 1.11
C ASN A 120 6.08 -3.85 0.76
N GLU A 121 6.19 -4.53 -0.37
CA GLU A 121 5.26 -5.60 -0.75
C GLU A 121 5.34 -6.77 0.26
N LEU A 122 6.55 -7.24 0.58
CA LEU A 122 6.75 -8.27 1.61
C LEU A 122 6.19 -7.87 2.98
N PHE A 123 6.33 -6.60 3.36
CA PHE A 123 5.77 -6.08 4.60
C PHE A 123 4.24 -6.17 4.62
N LEU A 124 3.57 -5.75 3.53
CA LEU A 124 2.11 -5.84 3.40
C LEU A 124 1.62 -7.28 3.37
N ASP A 125 2.31 -8.17 2.65
CA ASP A 125 1.99 -9.61 2.63
C ASP A 125 2.11 -10.24 4.02
N THR A 126 3.11 -9.82 4.80
CA THR A 126 3.29 -10.28 6.18
C THR A 126 2.12 -9.82 7.07
N ILE A 127 1.68 -8.56 6.93
CA ILE A 127 0.50 -8.05 7.64
C ILE A 127 -0.74 -8.85 7.25
N GLN A 128 -0.96 -9.11 5.96
CA GLN A 128 -2.10 -9.89 5.51
C GLN A 128 -2.08 -11.32 6.06
N ALA A 129 -0.89 -11.96 6.12
CA ALA A 129 -0.75 -13.28 6.73
C ALA A 129 -1.06 -13.27 8.23
N MET A 130 -0.67 -12.22 8.96
CA MET A 130 -1.03 -12.03 10.38
C MET A 130 -2.55 -11.89 10.55
N VAL A 131 -3.20 -11.04 9.74
CA VAL A 131 -4.66 -10.88 9.76
C VAL A 131 -5.37 -12.19 9.45
N ALA A 132 -4.95 -12.90 8.40
CA ALA A 132 -5.51 -14.21 8.06
C ALA A 132 -5.38 -15.24 9.19
N SER A 133 -4.29 -15.17 9.97
CA SER A 133 -4.09 -16.04 11.13
C SER A 133 -5.07 -15.72 12.27
N ILE A 134 -5.47 -14.46 12.41
CA ILE A 134 -6.47 -14.03 13.41
C ILE A 134 -7.86 -14.41 12.93
N ASP A 135 -8.18 -14.16 11.67
CA ASP A 135 -9.45 -14.54 11.05
C ASP A 135 -9.66 -16.07 11.13
N ALA A 136 -8.58 -16.87 11.01
CA ALA A 136 -8.65 -18.32 11.19
C ALA A 136 -8.92 -18.73 12.65
N LYS A 137 -8.49 -17.91 13.63
CA LYS A 137 -8.74 -18.13 15.05
C LYS A 137 -10.14 -17.69 15.48
N ASP A 138 -10.67 -16.60 14.88
CA ASP A 138 -12.02 -16.09 15.12
C ASP A 138 -12.92 -16.39 13.92
N PRO A 139 -13.73 -17.48 13.99
CA PRO A 139 -14.57 -17.90 12.87
C PRO A 139 -15.58 -16.85 12.39
N TYR A 140 -15.76 -15.80 13.18
CA TYR A 140 -16.76 -14.75 12.91
C TYR A 140 -16.20 -13.57 12.10
N THR A 141 -14.86 -13.53 11.88
CA THR A 141 -14.17 -12.38 11.29
C THR A 141 -13.68 -12.61 9.86
N ASN A 142 -14.11 -13.66 9.17
CA ASN A 142 -13.63 -13.93 7.82
C ASN A 142 -13.83 -12.71 6.89
N GLY A 143 -12.72 -12.09 6.49
CA GLY A 143 -12.69 -10.90 5.65
C GLY A 143 -13.19 -9.61 6.33
N HIS A 144 -13.50 -9.63 7.61
CA HIS A 144 -13.91 -8.46 8.39
C HIS A 144 -12.83 -7.38 8.41
N SER A 145 -11.62 -7.72 8.83
CA SER A 145 -10.51 -6.77 8.92
C SER A 145 -10.22 -6.11 7.56
N GLN A 146 -10.35 -6.85 6.46
CA GLN A 146 -10.20 -6.31 5.12
C GLN A 146 -11.31 -5.29 4.80
N ARG A 147 -12.59 -5.60 5.10
CA ARG A 147 -13.71 -4.67 4.86
C ARG A 147 -13.61 -3.43 5.73
N VAL A 148 -13.29 -3.59 7.02
CA VAL A 148 -13.07 -2.45 7.95
C VAL A 148 -11.96 -1.54 7.41
N SER A 149 -10.87 -2.10 6.90
CA SER A 149 -9.79 -1.33 6.28
C SER A 149 -10.24 -0.58 5.02
N GLU A 150 -11.02 -1.22 4.15
CA GLU A 150 -11.57 -0.58 2.95
C GLU A 150 -12.52 0.56 3.29
N PHE A 151 -13.39 0.38 4.29
CA PHE A 151 -14.31 1.40 4.77
C PHE A 151 -13.55 2.58 5.41
N SER A 152 -12.55 2.28 6.25
CA SER A 152 -11.69 3.30 6.84
C SER A 152 -10.98 4.15 5.79
N VAL A 153 -10.46 3.52 4.71
CA VAL A 153 -9.85 4.22 3.58
C VAL A 153 -10.87 5.10 2.86
N ALA A 154 -12.10 4.63 2.64
CA ALA A 154 -13.14 5.43 1.99
C ALA A 154 -13.53 6.64 2.85
N ILE A 155 -13.70 6.45 4.15
CA ILE A 155 -13.93 7.54 5.11
C ILE A 155 -12.78 8.54 5.06
N GLY A 156 -11.53 8.07 5.13
CA GLY A 156 -10.33 8.93 5.08
C GLY A 156 -10.24 9.76 3.79
N LYS A 157 -10.62 9.20 2.65
CA LYS A 157 -10.71 9.92 1.37
C LYS A 157 -11.77 11.02 1.40
N GLN A 158 -12.98 10.73 1.93
CA GLN A 158 -14.04 11.72 2.10
C GLN A 158 -13.65 12.84 3.05
N MET A 159 -12.83 12.55 4.05
CA MET A 159 -12.22 13.53 4.95
C MET A 159 -11.01 14.25 4.33
N LYS A 160 -10.63 13.94 3.08
CA LYS A 160 -9.50 14.53 2.34
C LYS A 160 -8.15 14.38 3.05
N LEU A 161 -7.94 13.26 3.71
CA LEU A 161 -6.65 12.93 4.32
C LEU A 161 -5.58 12.70 3.25
N SER A 162 -4.31 12.98 3.60
CA SER A 162 -3.19 12.76 2.66
C SER A 162 -3.01 11.27 2.33
N PRO A 163 -2.41 10.95 1.17
CA PRO A 163 -2.15 9.55 0.79
C PRO A 163 -1.35 8.78 1.84
N GLU A 164 -0.42 9.45 2.54
CA GLU A 164 0.41 8.86 3.60
C GLU A 164 -0.44 8.47 4.81
N ILE A 165 -1.33 9.36 5.24
CA ILE A 165 -2.25 9.10 6.36
C ILE A 165 -3.24 7.99 5.99
N ILE A 166 -3.76 7.98 4.76
CA ILE A 166 -4.65 6.92 4.26
C ILE A 166 -3.92 5.55 4.26
N HIS A 167 -2.64 5.53 3.89
CA HIS A 167 -1.83 4.30 3.94
C HIS A 167 -1.68 3.78 5.37
N GLN A 168 -1.35 4.65 6.32
CA GLN A 168 -1.26 4.31 7.75
C GLN A 168 -2.60 3.83 8.31
N LEU A 169 -3.68 4.56 8.00
CA LEU A 169 -5.04 4.18 8.41
C LEU A 169 -5.44 2.80 7.89
N ARG A 170 -5.10 2.48 6.63
CA ARG A 170 -5.32 1.15 6.04
C ARG A 170 -4.68 0.05 6.89
N ILE A 171 -3.41 0.22 7.26
CA ILE A 171 -2.66 -0.75 8.05
C ILE A 171 -3.24 -0.88 9.45
N GLY A 172 -3.50 0.26 10.11
CA GLY A 172 -4.10 0.27 11.46
C GLY A 172 -5.45 -0.44 11.50
N ALA A 173 -6.30 -0.18 10.51
CA ALA A 173 -7.60 -0.83 10.40
C ALA A 173 -7.50 -2.33 10.10
N LEU A 174 -6.52 -2.78 9.29
CA LEU A 174 -6.26 -4.20 9.08
C LEU A 174 -5.88 -4.92 10.37
N LEU A 175 -5.14 -4.25 11.23
CA LEU A 175 -4.55 -4.82 12.46
C LEU A 175 -5.38 -4.53 13.72
N HIS A 176 -6.52 -3.82 13.62
CA HIS A 176 -7.26 -3.36 14.81
C HIS A 176 -7.54 -4.47 15.82
N ASP A 177 -7.87 -5.65 15.33
CA ASP A 177 -8.23 -6.85 16.08
C ASP A 177 -7.07 -7.80 16.38
N ILE A 178 -5.80 -7.46 16.05
CA ILE A 178 -4.63 -8.34 16.24
C ILE A 178 -4.51 -8.88 17.67
N GLY A 179 -4.98 -8.12 18.65
CA GLY A 179 -4.94 -8.49 20.06
C GLY A 179 -5.83 -9.67 20.44
N LYS A 180 -6.78 -10.07 19.59
CA LYS A 180 -7.57 -11.30 19.78
C LYS A 180 -6.70 -12.55 19.84
N ILE A 181 -5.46 -12.51 19.36
CA ILE A 181 -4.49 -13.60 19.51
C ILE A 181 -4.23 -13.92 20.99
N GLY A 182 -4.31 -12.92 21.87
CA GLY A 182 -4.14 -13.07 23.33
C GLY A 182 -5.40 -13.48 24.07
N ILE A 183 -6.56 -13.57 23.40
CA ILE A 183 -7.81 -14.00 24.02
C ILE A 183 -7.92 -15.53 23.97
N PRO A 184 -8.29 -16.20 25.09
CA PRO A 184 -8.49 -17.65 25.12
C PRO A 184 -9.54 -18.12 24.12
N ASP A 185 -9.28 -19.25 23.43
CA ASP A 185 -10.22 -19.81 22.43
C ASP A 185 -11.57 -20.20 23.04
N THR A 186 -11.58 -20.58 24.32
CA THR A 186 -12.80 -20.89 25.09
C THR A 186 -13.74 -19.68 25.23
N ILE A 187 -13.21 -18.46 25.11
CA ILE A 187 -13.99 -17.21 25.12
C ILE A 187 -14.32 -16.79 23.68
N LEU A 188 -13.31 -16.79 22.82
CA LEU A 188 -13.44 -16.29 21.45
C LEU A 188 -14.43 -17.11 20.62
N SER A 189 -14.40 -18.44 20.76
CA SER A 189 -15.28 -19.39 20.01
C SER A 189 -16.48 -19.87 20.83
N LYS A 190 -16.79 -19.22 21.97
CA LYS A 190 -17.88 -19.68 22.85
C LYS A 190 -19.23 -19.59 22.15
N PRO A 191 -19.98 -20.68 22.04
CA PRO A 191 -21.36 -20.62 21.55
C PRO A 191 -22.26 -20.01 22.62
N GLY A 192 -22.88 -18.85 22.31
CA GLY A 192 -23.82 -18.17 23.19
C GLY A 192 -23.24 -16.91 23.85
N HIS A 193 -23.88 -16.48 24.94
CA HIS A 193 -23.49 -15.24 25.62
C HIS A 193 -22.25 -15.40 26.48
N LEU A 194 -21.39 -14.40 26.47
CA LEU A 194 -20.23 -14.30 27.38
C LEU A 194 -20.72 -13.88 28.77
N THR A 195 -20.07 -14.38 29.81
CA THR A 195 -20.23 -13.88 31.18
C THR A 195 -19.57 -12.50 31.33
N GLU A 196 -19.81 -11.79 32.44
CA GLU A 196 -19.13 -10.51 32.72
C GLU A 196 -17.61 -10.63 32.71
N ASP A 197 -17.07 -11.66 33.33
CA ASP A 197 -15.60 -11.91 33.38
C ASP A 197 -15.03 -12.18 31.98
N GLU A 198 -15.76 -12.95 31.16
CA GLU A 198 -15.36 -13.23 29.79
C GLU A 198 -15.45 -11.98 28.91
N ILE A 199 -16.48 -11.11 29.10
CA ILE A 199 -16.57 -9.81 28.44
C ILE A 199 -15.38 -8.92 28.83
N ASN A 200 -15.03 -8.87 30.13
CA ASN A 200 -13.89 -8.10 30.61
C ASN A 200 -12.57 -8.62 30.02
N THR A 201 -12.45 -9.94 29.84
CA THR A 201 -11.30 -10.53 29.16
C THR A 201 -11.28 -10.17 27.68
N MET A 202 -12.41 -10.25 26.98
CA MET A 202 -12.52 -9.83 25.58
C MET A 202 -12.16 -8.36 25.39
N LYS A 203 -12.58 -7.49 26.28
CA LYS A 203 -12.28 -6.04 26.26
C LYS A 203 -10.79 -5.71 26.38
N GLN A 204 -9.92 -6.71 26.65
CA GLN A 204 -8.47 -6.49 26.71
C GLN A 204 -7.81 -6.53 25.33
N HIS A 205 -8.48 -7.02 24.27
CA HIS A 205 -7.82 -7.18 22.96
C HIS A 205 -7.25 -5.88 22.39
N PRO A 206 -7.86 -4.68 22.55
CA PRO A 206 -7.25 -3.45 22.04
C PRO A 206 -5.90 -3.15 22.72
N ALA A 207 -5.84 -3.31 24.05
CA ALA A 207 -4.61 -3.10 24.81
C ALA A 207 -3.54 -4.16 24.48
N ILE A 208 -3.94 -5.43 24.32
CA ILE A 208 -3.05 -6.51 23.90
C ILE A 208 -2.49 -6.23 22.50
N GLY A 209 -3.35 -5.82 21.55
CA GLY A 209 -2.94 -5.48 20.18
C GLY A 209 -1.94 -4.33 20.14
N ALA A 210 -2.22 -3.24 20.85
CA ALA A 210 -1.30 -2.12 21.00
C ALA A 210 0.06 -2.55 21.58
N ASN A 211 0.05 -3.40 22.62
CA ASN A 211 1.27 -3.92 23.25
C ASN A 211 2.09 -4.83 22.31
N ILE A 212 1.45 -5.65 21.50
CA ILE A 212 2.12 -6.48 20.48
C ILE A 212 2.83 -5.58 19.47
N MET A 213 2.14 -4.56 18.98
CA MET A 213 2.63 -3.72 17.89
C MET A 213 3.58 -2.58 18.30
N GLN A 214 3.65 -2.21 19.59
CA GLN A 214 4.52 -1.12 20.06
C GLN A 214 6.00 -1.31 19.75
N ASN A 215 6.45 -2.56 19.62
CA ASN A 215 7.85 -2.88 19.29
C ASN A 215 8.16 -2.79 17.78
N VAL A 216 7.14 -2.70 16.93
CA VAL A 216 7.30 -2.53 15.49
C VAL A 216 7.39 -1.04 15.17
N ARG A 217 8.61 -0.52 14.98
CA ARG A 217 8.85 0.92 14.79
C ARG A 217 8.05 1.54 13.64
N LEU A 218 7.82 0.77 12.58
CA LEU A 218 7.09 1.22 11.40
C LEU A 218 5.58 1.36 11.63
N LEU A 219 5.03 0.80 12.74
CA LEU A 219 3.59 0.77 13.03
C LEU A 219 3.19 1.66 14.23
N ARG A 220 4.08 2.56 14.65
CA ARG A 220 3.79 3.42 15.82
C ARG A 220 2.61 4.37 15.62
N ASN A 221 2.45 4.86 14.40
CA ASN A 221 1.38 5.80 14.05
C ASN A 221 0.03 5.10 13.92
N GLU A 222 0.03 3.78 13.70
CA GLU A 222 -1.14 2.93 13.54
C GLU A 222 -1.69 2.41 14.88
N ILE A 223 -0.88 2.43 15.95
CA ILE A 223 -1.25 1.93 17.29
C ILE A 223 -2.58 2.53 17.79
N PRO A 224 -2.88 3.82 17.63
CA PRO A 224 -4.15 4.37 18.07
C PRO A 224 -5.38 3.68 17.45
N ALA A 225 -5.30 3.24 16.19
CA ALA A 225 -6.37 2.47 15.57
C ALA A 225 -6.66 1.16 16.31
N LEU A 226 -5.62 0.51 16.87
CA LEU A 226 -5.74 -0.74 17.61
C LEU A 226 -6.22 -0.50 19.05
N ALA A 227 -5.71 0.54 19.69
CA ALA A 227 -5.95 0.82 21.10
C ALA A 227 -7.32 1.45 21.37
N GLU A 228 -7.90 2.17 20.40
CA GLU A 228 -8.96 3.15 20.64
C GLU A 228 -10.25 2.85 19.87
N HIS A 229 -10.29 1.83 18.98
CA HIS A 229 -11.45 1.56 18.13
C HIS A 229 -12.73 1.14 18.88
N HIS A 230 -12.64 0.88 20.16
CA HIS A 230 -13.75 0.63 21.06
C HIS A 230 -13.98 1.75 22.09
N GLU A 231 -13.26 2.86 21.95
CA GLU A 231 -13.57 4.07 22.73
C GLU A 231 -14.81 4.76 22.18
N HIS A 232 -15.57 5.43 23.05
CA HIS A 232 -16.74 6.19 22.70
C HIS A 232 -16.53 7.67 23.06
N ILE A 233 -17.06 8.59 22.27
CA ILE A 233 -16.91 10.03 22.48
C ILE A 233 -17.38 10.47 23.88
N ASP A 234 -18.39 9.79 24.45
CA ASP A 234 -18.94 10.04 25.78
C ASP A 234 -18.15 9.39 26.94
N GLY A 235 -17.05 8.66 26.65
CA GLY A 235 -16.22 8.00 27.65
C GLY A 235 -16.77 6.68 28.19
N THR A 236 -17.86 6.15 27.62
CA THR A 236 -18.42 4.84 28.01
C THR A 236 -17.70 3.68 27.34
N GLY A 237 -16.79 3.95 26.42
CA GLY A 237 -15.98 2.98 25.69
C GLY A 237 -14.92 2.30 26.55
N TYR A 238 -14.01 1.57 25.93
CA TYR A 238 -12.91 0.86 26.57
C TYR A 238 -11.70 0.79 25.61
N PRO A 239 -10.47 0.52 26.10
CA PRO A 239 -10.09 0.13 27.48
C PRO A 239 -9.75 1.32 28.38
N ASN A 240 -9.54 2.54 27.84
CA ASN A 240 -9.01 3.67 28.59
C ASN A 240 -10.07 4.70 28.99
N HIS A 241 -11.32 4.54 28.54
CA HIS A 241 -12.43 5.46 28.79
C HIS A 241 -12.12 6.90 28.31
N LEU A 242 -11.50 7.01 27.12
CA LEU A 242 -11.19 8.29 26.48
C LEU A 242 -12.47 9.02 26.09
N THR A 243 -12.42 10.36 26.12
CA THR A 243 -13.56 11.20 25.78
C THR A 243 -13.19 12.21 24.69
N GLY A 244 -14.10 12.47 23.77
CA GLY A 244 -13.98 13.55 22.78
C GLY A 244 -12.63 13.59 22.09
N ASP A 245 -11.94 14.73 22.19
CA ASP A 245 -10.65 14.98 21.53
C ASP A 245 -9.48 14.12 22.02
N GLN A 246 -9.68 13.32 23.07
CA GLN A 246 -8.66 12.37 23.53
C GLN A 246 -8.58 11.15 22.63
N ILE A 247 -9.65 10.84 21.87
CA ILE A 247 -9.67 9.74 20.92
C ILE A 247 -9.00 10.23 19.62
N SER A 248 -8.05 9.49 19.13
CA SER A 248 -7.38 9.85 17.88
C SER A 248 -8.31 9.72 16.68
N LEU A 249 -7.96 10.43 15.59
CA LEU A 249 -8.68 10.31 14.34
C LEU A 249 -8.71 8.86 13.82
N PHE A 250 -7.63 8.11 14.01
CA PHE A 250 -7.57 6.70 13.58
C PHE A 250 -8.50 5.82 14.40
N GLY A 251 -8.52 6.00 15.71
CA GLY A 251 -9.47 5.32 16.61
C GLY A 251 -10.92 5.60 16.20
N SER A 252 -11.27 6.87 15.99
CA SER A 252 -12.62 7.29 15.59
C SER A 252 -13.06 6.73 14.24
N ILE A 253 -12.17 6.75 13.21
CA ILE A 253 -12.50 6.20 11.89
C ILE A 253 -12.67 4.68 11.94
N VAL A 254 -11.78 3.98 12.64
CA VAL A 254 -11.85 2.51 12.73
C VAL A 254 -13.07 2.08 13.55
N ALA A 255 -13.42 2.78 14.64
CA ALA A 255 -14.64 2.52 15.42
C ALA A 255 -15.91 2.59 14.55
N VAL A 256 -16.02 3.63 13.71
CA VAL A 256 -17.14 3.79 12.78
C VAL A 256 -17.16 2.66 11.74
N SER A 257 -16.01 2.32 11.18
CA SER A 257 -15.87 1.27 10.15
C SER A 257 -16.17 -0.12 10.69
N ASP A 258 -15.67 -0.45 11.88
CA ASP A 258 -15.87 -1.73 12.56
C ASP A 258 -17.35 -1.97 12.87
N VAL A 259 -18.01 -1.00 13.53
CA VAL A 259 -19.43 -1.12 13.86
C VAL A 259 -20.28 -1.19 12.60
N PHE A 260 -19.96 -0.43 11.56
CA PHE A 260 -20.67 -0.50 10.30
C PHE A 260 -20.56 -1.89 9.67
N ASP A 261 -19.36 -2.46 9.56
CA ASP A 261 -19.18 -3.83 9.06
C ASP A 261 -19.88 -4.85 9.94
N ALA A 262 -19.73 -4.73 11.25
CA ALA A 262 -20.36 -5.61 12.21
C ALA A 262 -21.89 -5.66 12.09
N LEU A 263 -22.54 -4.55 11.75
CA LEU A 263 -24.00 -4.45 11.62
C LEU A 263 -24.49 -4.84 10.24
N THR A 264 -23.71 -4.61 9.18
CA THR A 264 -24.09 -4.88 7.78
C THR A 264 -23.61 -6.23 7.24
N SER A 265 -22.91 -7.03 8.06
CA SER A 265 -22.46 -8.39 7.73
C SER A 265 -23.28 -9.45 8.46
N ASP A 266 -23.46 -10.62 7.81
CA ASP A 266 -24.08 -11.77 8.44
C ASP A 266 -23.17 -12.34 9.54
N ARG A 267 -23.75 -12.63 10.70
CA ARG A 267 -23.10 -13.33 11.81
C ARG A 267 -23.89 -14.59 12.15
N PRO A 268 -23.27 -15.65 12.70
CA PRO A 268 -23.95 -16.94 12.93
C PRO A 268 -25.26 -16.89 13.72
N TYR A 269 -25.39 -15.83 14.54
CA TYR A 269 -26.55 -15.63 15.41
C TYR A 269 -27.41 -14.43 15.00
N ARG A 270 -27.06 -13.71 13.92
CA ARG A 270 -27.77 -12.51 13.47
C ARG A 270 -27.53 -12.26 11.97
N ALA A 271 -28.60 -12.15 11.20
CA ALA A 271 -28.55 -11.65 9.83
C ALA A 271 -28.06 -10.19 9.76
N ALA A 272 -27.44 -9.82 8.66
CA ALA A 272 -27.07 -8.45 8.35
C ALA A 272 -28.31 -7.54 8.36
N LEU A 273 -28.19 -6.40 9.03
CA LEU A 273 -29.21 -5.36 9.01
C LEU A 273 -29.24 -4.65 7.65
N ASP A 274 -30.33 -3.96 7.40
CA ASP A 274 -30.43 -3.06 6.25
C ASP A 274 -29.45 -1.86 6.41
N VAL A 275 -28.78 -1.51 5.31
CA VAL A 275 -27.74 -0.47 5.35
C VAL A 275 -28.29 0.89 5.73
N GLU A 276 -29.49 1.26 5.22
CA GLU A 276 -30.11 2.54 5.55
C GLU A 276 -30.49 2.60 7.04
N GLU A 277 -30.98 1.47 7.59
CA GLU A 277 -31.28 1.36 9.02
C GLU A 277 -30.02 1.53 9.86
N VAL A 278 -28.89 0.90 9.45
CA VAL A 278 -27.59 1.02 10.14
C VAL A 278 -27.08 2.46 10.11
N LEU A 279 -27.07 3.11 8.93
CA LEU A 279 -26.63 4.48 8.79
C LEU A 279 -27.48 5.44 9.64
N ASN A 280 -28.80 5.27 9.65
CA ASN A 280 -29.70 6.07 10.49
C ASN A 280 -29.43 5.88 12.00
N LYS A 281 -29.10 4.64 12.42
CA LYS A 281 -28.74 4.34 13.80
C LYS A 281 -27.43 5.02 14.16
N MET A 282 -26.39 4.85 13.34
CA MET A 282 -25.07 5.47 13.58
C MET A 282 -25.16 7.00 13.60
N GLN A 283 -26.02 7.59 12.79
CA GLN A 283 -26.26 9.04 12.80
C GLN A 283 -26.92 9.52 14.11
N LYS A 284 -27.81 8.72 14.72
CA LYS A 284 -28.41 9.04 16.03
C LYS A 284 -27.39 8.92 17.16
N ASP A 285 -26.46 7.98 17.05
CA ASP A 285 -25.41 7.73 18.04
C ASP A 285 -24.18 8.65 17.83
N SER A 286 -24.22 9.52 16.81
CA SER A 286 -23.21 10.53 16.51
C SER A 286 -23.13 11.58 17.64
N GLY A 287 -21.91 11.96 18.03
CA GLY A 287 -21.64 12.88 19.14
C GLY A 287 -21.71 12.24 20.54
N SER A 288 -22.13 10.98 20.64
CA SER A 288 -22.10 10.18 21.88
C SER A 288 -21.16 8.98 21.74
N HIS A 289 -21.51 8.01 20.92
CA HIS A 289 -20.64 6.86 20.65
C HIS A 289 -19.57 7.19 19.61
N PHE A 290 -19.96 7.87 18.52
CA PHE A 290 -19.11 8.09 17.36
C PHE A 290 -18.80 9.57 17.14
N ASP A 291 -17.63 9.83 16.54
CA ASP A 291 -17.28 11.14 16.00
C ASP A 291 -18.21 11.50 14.83
N ASP A 292 -18.83 12.69 14.89
CA ASP A 292 -19.78 13.13 13.87
C ASP A 292 -19.15 13.27 12.49
N ALA A 293 -17.94 13.81 12.38
CA ALA A 293 -17.27 13.97 11.09
C ALA A 293 -16.97 12.62 10.43
N CYS A 294 -16.62 11.60 11.22
CA CYS A 294 -16.39 10.24 10.74
C CYS A 294 -17.69 9.59 10.25
N VAL A 295 -18.79 9.71 10.97
CA VAL A 295 -20.10 9.19 10.55
C VAL A 295 -20.58 9.87 9.27
N GLN A 296 -20.47 11.21 9.17
CA GLN A 296 -20.84 11.94 7.95
C GLN A 296 -19.97 11.53 6.74
N ALA A 297 -18.69 11.26 6.97
CA ALA A 297 -17.79 10.77 5.93
C ALA A 297 -18.16 9.35 5.47
N LEU A 298 -18.53 8.44 6.39
CA LEU A 298 -19.06 7.11 6.06
C LEU A 298 -20.30 7.20 5.17
N ILE A 299 -21.28 8.02 5.57
CA ILE A 299 -22.54 8.21 4.81
C ILE A 299 -22.22 8.72 3.39
N LYS A 300 -21.36 9.72 3.25
CA LYS A 300 -20.92 10.24 1.95
C LYS A 300 -20.23 9.20 1.10
N ALA A 301 -19.32 8.41 1.67
CA ALA A 301 -18.62 7.35 0.96
C ALA A 301 -19.57 6.25 0.47
N TYR A 302 -20.56 5.88 1.28
CA TYR A 302 -21.58 4.91 0.87
C TYR A 302 -22.45 5.45 -0.26
N LEU A 303 -22.98 6.68 -0.15
CA LEU A 303 -23.80 7.30 -1.19
C LEU A 303 -23.03 7.53 -2.51
N ALA A 304 -21.72 7.74 -2.44
CA ALA A 304 -20.84 7.83 -3.61
C ALA A 304 -20.51 6.46 -4.24
N GLY A 305 -20.95 5.34 -3.64
CA GLY A 305 -20.66 3.98 -4.13
C GLY A 305 -19.21 3.52 -3.88
N GLU A 306 -18.48 4.22 -3.01
CA GLU A 306 -17.09 3.88 -2.65
C GLU A 306 -17.02 2.75 -1.61
N ILE A 307 -18.10 2.50 -0.89
CA ILE A 307 -18.26 1.42 0.09
C ILE A 307 -19.22 0.38 -0.47
N LYS A 308 -18.81 -0.89 -0.42
CA LYS A 308 -19.62 -2.05 -0.77
C LYS A 308 -19.69 -3.02 0.40
N THR A 309 -20.89 -3.24 0.93
CA THR A 309 -21.13 -4.18 2.02
C THR A 309 -20.99 -5.64 1.55
N GLN A 310 -21.01 -6.60 2.47
CA GLN A 310 -20.97 -8.02 2.12
C GLN A 310 -22.13 -8.41 1.17
N LYS A 311 -23.31 -7.85 1.36
CA LYS A 311 -24.48 -8.09 0.48
C LYS A 311 -24.28 -7.53 -0.93
N ASP A 312 -23.70 -6.33 -1.03
CA ASP A 312 -23.43 -5.69 -2.34
C ASP A 312 -22.39 -6.45 -3.17
N ARG A 313 -21.51 -7.23 -2.51
CA ARG A 313 -20.48 -8.06 -3.17
C ARG A 313 -21.03 -9.43 -3.61
N ALA A 314 -22.12 -9.88 -3.00
CA ALA A 314 -22.76 -11.16 -3.31
C ALA A 314 -23.84 -11.05 -4.39
N ALA A 315 -24.27 -9.84 -4.73
CA ALA A 315 -25.24 -9.51 -5.77
C ALA A 315 -24.55 -9.23 -7.11
#